data_dab70a58d6e907ba8e1c2dcfb4924b4a
#
_entry.id   dab70a58d6e907ba8e1c2dcfb4924b4a
#
_cell.length_a   1.000
_cell.length_b   1.000
_cell.length_c   1.000
_cell.angle_alpha   90.00
_cell.angle_beta   90.00
_cell.angle_gamma   90.00
#
_symmetry.space_group_name_H-M   'P 1'
#
loop_
_entity.id
_entity.type
_entity.pdbx_description
1 polymer ?
#
loop_
_entity_poly.entity_id
_entity_poly.type
_entity_poly.pdbx_seq_one_letter_code
_entity_poly.pdbx_strand_id
1 'polypeptide(L)'
;MRPAHIRNTCILVCAVLSVAACSTTRRLGSDEVLYTGVKKIRIEPDSGVVLSAAAESAVKEPLSVAPNNPLYSPYIRTPLPIGLWAYNYLYTPRQKGFKYWLFKRLAKQPVLISKVQPRLRTKVAEQVLENYGYFGSHAADSLLYRKHGRKAKVYYTLGIAPPWHYSKIAYPEVDSGMEHLMDSLRATSLLRVGAQYNMDSLTLERKRISQLLRNRGYYYFRPEYLEYLADTTSGLRQVDLRLNLKPNLPEVALKPYRVGGITVRLTNIKPGPTDTLRLRNATVIAQKPMKIRPRILSLIHI
;
A
#
# COMPACT_ATOMS: atom_id res chain seq x y z
N MET A 1 7.67 7.36 61.79
CA MET A 1 7.59 6.79 60.44
C MET A 1 7.80 5.28 60.52
N ARG A 2 6.86 4.49 60.03
CA ARG A 2 6.89 3.02 60.21
C ARG A 2 7.99 2.41 59.31
N PRO A 3 8.85 1.50 59.87
CA PRO A 3 9.99 0.88 59.13
C PRO A 3 9.58 0.16 57.86
N ALA A 4 8.32 -0.28 57.75
CA ALA A 4 7.78 -0.93 56.57
C ALA A 4 7.72 -0.02 55.32
N HIS A 5 7.46 1.27 55.49
CA HIS A 5 7.42 2.21 54.35
C HIS A 5 8.82 2.45 53.77
N ILE A 6 9.83 2.59 54.60
CA ILE A 6 11.22 2.79 54.17
C ILE A 6 11.72 1.58 53.43
N ARG A 7 11.44 0.37 53.93
CA ARG A 7 11.79 -0.87 53.27
C ARG A 7 11.13 -1.01 51.88
N ASN A 8 9.84 -0.71 51.78
CA ASN A 8 9.13 -0.80 50.53
C ASN A 8 9.60 0.23 49.52
N THR A 9 9.92 1.45 49.99
CA THR A 9 10.49 2.52 49.15
C THR A 9 11.89 2.14 48.62
N CYS A 10 12.75 1.57 49.51
CA CYS A 10 14.05 1.07 49.07
C CYS A 10 13.96 -0.06 48.06
N ILE A 11 13.04 -1.01 48.25
CA ILE A 11 12.80 -2.10 47.27
C ILE A 11 12.33 -1.54 45.95
N LEU A 12 11.41 -0.54 45.95
CA LEU A 12 10.92 0.09 44.75
C LEU A 12 12.03 0.84 44.03
N VAL A 13 12.85 1.59 44.76
CA VAL A 13 14.01 2.33 44.20
C VAL A 13 15.05 1.35 43.62
N CYS A 14 15.38 0.27 44.34
CA CYS A 14 16.29 -0.76 43.81
C CYS A 14 15.72 -1.45 42.56
N ALA A 15 14.41 -1.72 42.52
CA ALA A 15 13.75 -2.29 41.34
C ALA A 15 13.80 -1.32 40.15
N VAL A 16 13.57 -0.02 40.38
CA VAL A 16 13.67 1.01 39.33
C VAL A 16 15.11 1.18 38.84
N LEU A 17 16.09 1.18 39.73
CA LEU A 17 17.51 1.26 39.37
C LEU A 17 17.99 0.02 38.61
N SER A 18 17.54 -1.16 38.95
CA SER A 18 17.89 -2.38 38.23
C SER A 18 17.30 -2.43 36.82
N VAL A 19 16.10 -1.88 36.62
CA VAL A 19 15.49 -1.72 35.30
C VAL A 19 16.24 -0.67 34.44
N ALA A 20 16.71 0.41 35.06
CA ALA A 20 17.50 1.45 34.37
C ALA A 20 18.89 0.94 33.91
N ALA A 21 19.49 -0.03 34.63
CA ALA A 21 20.78 -0.65 34.28
C ALA A 21 20.69 -1.64 33.11
N CYS A 22 19.48 -2.04 32.70
CA CYS A 22 19.29 -3.00 31.60
C CYS A 22 19.70 -2.41 30.24
N SER A 23 20.85 -2.84 29.71
CA SER A 23 21.32 -2.44 28.40
C SER A 23 20.50 -3.08 27.28
N THR A 24 19.98 -2.27 26.35
CA THR A 24 19.29 -2.73 25.14
C THR A 24 20.24 -3.01 23.98
N THR A 25 21.54 -2.77 24.15
CA THR A 25 22.57 -2.88 23.09
C THR A 25 23.65 -3.92 23.40
N ARG A 26 23.47 -4.73 24.46
CA ARG A 26 24.52 -5.67 24.95
C ARG A 26 24.94 -6.70 23.91
N ARG A 27 24.02 -7.16 23.07
CA ARG A 27 24.24 -8.22 22.07
C ARG A 27 24.37 -7.71 20.65
N LEU A 28 24.45 -6.39 20.45
CA LEU A 28 24.72 -5.81 19.16
C LEU A 28 26.20 -5.97 18.82
N GLY A 29 26.50 -6.30 17.57
CA GLY A 29 27.86 -6.26 17.04
C GLY A 29 28.51 -4.88 17.21
N SER A 30 29.85 -4.79 17.04
CA SER A 30 30.62 -3.54 17.17
C SER A 30 30.07 -2.43 16.30
N ASP A 31 29.69 -2.78 15.06
CA ASP A 31 29.28 -1.84 14.00
C ASP A 31 27.75 -1.70 13.88
N GLU A 32 27.02 -2.42 14.72
CA GLU A 32 25.56 -2.39 14.70
C GLU A 32 24.99 -1.25 15.53
N VAL A 33 24.12 -0.45 14.92
CA VAL A 33 23.43 0.67 15.55
C VAL A 33 21.95 0.38 15.70
N LEU A 34 21.46 0.40 16.95
CA LEU A 34 20.05 0.16 17.27
C LEU A 34 19.19 1.35 16.80
N TYR A 35 18.21 1.07 15.96
CA TYR A 35 17.20 2.04 15.59
C TYR A 35 16.21 2.27 16.74
N THR A 36 15.99 3.53 17.12
CA THR A 36 15.09 3.92 18.22
C THR A 36 13.89 4.76 17.76
N GLY A 37 13.63 4.78 16.48
CA GLY A 37 12.48 5.45 15.87
C GLY A 37 12.84 6.70 15.08
N VAL A 38 11.85 7.30 14.47
CA VAL A 38 11.95 8.61 13.83
C VAL A 38 11.89 9.69 14.92
N LYS A 39 12.77 10.68 14.84
CA LYS A 39 12.72 11.84 15.73
C LYS A 39 11.67 12.84 15.25
N LYS A 40 11.73 13.19 13.97
CA LYS A 40 10.83 14.15 13.31
C LYS A 40 10.92 13.96 11.80
N ILE A 41 9.82 14.18 11.13
CA ILE A 41 9.74 14.39 9.68
C ILE A 41 9.44 15.88 9.52
N ARG A 42 10.37 16.64 8.96
CA ARG A 42 10.24 18.07 8.69
C ARG A 42 9.85 18.22 7.23
N ILE A 43 8.75 18.89 6.97
CA ILE A 43 8.26 19.19 5.64
C ILE A 43 8.52 20.69 5.42
N GLU A 44 9.25 20.99 4.37
CA GLU A 44 9.67 22.32 3.96
C GLU A 44 9.17 22.60 2.54
N PRO A 45 7.93 23.08 2.39
CA PRO A 45 7.42 23.42 1.07
C PRO A 45 8.08 24.71 0.56
N ASP A 46 8.27 24.79 -0.75
CA ASP A 46 8.67 26.03 -1.41
C ASP A 46 7.64 27.13 -1.16
N SER A 47 8.05 28.39 -1.37
CA SER A 47 7.19 29.54 -1.11
C SER A 47 5.86 29.44 -1.87
N GLY A 48 4.76 29.52 -1.15
CA GLY A 48 3.41 29.43 -1.70
C GLY A 48 2.91 28.01 -2.04
N VAL A 49 3.69 26.96 -1.75
CA VAL A 49 3.29 25.56 -2.01
C VAL A 49 2.53 24.99 -0.82
N VAL A 50 1.38 24.40 -1.10
CA VAL A 50 0.59 23.67 -0.11
C VAL A 50 0.60 22.19 -0.47
N LEU A 51 1.13 21.36 0.43
CA LEU A 51 1.09 19.91 0.27
C LEU A 51 -0.32 19.39 0.58
N SER A 52 -0.89 18.62 -0.34
CA SER A 52 -2.20 18.01 -0.11
C SER A 52 -2.16 17.00 1.04
N ALA A 53 -3.22 16.90 1.83
CA ALA A 53 -3.29 15.99 2.98
C ALA A 53 -3.06 14.51 2.56
N ALA A 54 -3.52 14.13 1.36
CA ALA A 54 -3.30 12.81 0.81
C ALA A 54 -1.81 12.55 0.54
N ALA A 55 -1.12 13.48 -0.12
CA ALA A 55 0.31 13.38 -0.39
C ALA A 55 1.13 13.40 0.91
N GLU A 56 0.74 14.24 1.88
CA GLU A 56 1.41 14.29 3.19
C GLU A 56 1.30 12.96 3.95
N SER A 57 0.13 12.34 3.93
CA SER A 57 -0.08 11.03 4.55
C SER A 57 0.74 9.96 3.83
N ALA A 58 0.67 9.93 2.50
CA ALA A 58 1.36 8.94 1.67
C ALA A 58 2.89 9.02 1.80
N VAL A 59 3.47 10.23 1.84
CA VAL A 59 4.93 10.40 1.97
C VAL A 59 5.45 10.06 3.37
N LYS A 60 4.62 10.21 4.41
CA LYS A 60 4.99 9.84 5.79
C LYS A 60 5.03 8.32 6.01
N GLU A 61 4.26 7.55 5.24
CA GLU A 61 4.15 6.11 5.40
C GLU A 61 5.50 5.37 5.25
N PRO A 62 6.26 5.50 4.14
CA PRO A 62 7.54 4.83 3.98
C PRO A 62 8.60 5.29 4.99
N LEU A 63 8.47 6.50 5.54
CA LEU A 63 9.40 7.06 6.52
C LEU A 63 9.08 6.62 7.96
N SER A 64 7.85 6.19 8.24
CA SER A 64 7.36 5.87 9.57
C SER A 64 7.60 4.43 9.96
N VAL A 65 8.86 4.06 10.18
CA VAL A 65 9.21 2.71 10.65
C VAL A 65 8.97 2.61 12.15
N ALA A 66 8.28 1.54 12.57
CA ALA A 66 8.04 1.27 13.97
C ALA A 66 9.38 0.99 14.71
N PRO A 67 9.61 1.61 15.87
CA PRO A 67 10.77 1.32 16.71
C PRO A 67 10.61 -0.03 17.43
N ASN A 68 11.67 -0.46 18.10
CA ASN A 68 11.79 -1.78 18.78
C ASN A 68 10.87 -2.01 20.00
N ASN A 69 9.82 -1.21 20.18
CA ASN A 69 9.00 -1.21 21.39
C ASN A 69 7.71 -2.07 21.37
N PRO A 70 7.16 -2.53 20.24
CA PRO A 70 5.89 -3.23 20.29
C PRO A 70 6.06 -4.66 20.82
N LEU A 71 5.47 -4.97 21.96
CA LEU A 71 5.41 -6.32 22.54
C LEU A 71 4.30 -7.17 21.91
N TYR A 72 3.15 -6.56 21.68
CA TYR A 72 1.94 -7.27 21.24
C TYR A 72 1.37 -6.75 19.92
N SER A 73 1.61 -5.49 19.60
CA SER A 73 1.08 -4.85 18.39
C SER A 73 2.06 -3.81 17.86
N PRO A 74 2.22 -3.67 16.52
CA PRO A 74 3.01 -2.59 15.93
C PRO A 74 2.45 -1.19 16.25
N TYR A 75 1.18 -1.10 16.68
CA TYR A 75 0.49 0.16 16.98
C TYR A 75 0.61 0.57 18.44
N ILE A 76 0.87 -0.36 19.37
CA ILE A 76 0.96 -0.08 20.80
C ILE A 76 2.42 0.08 21.20
N ARG A 77 2.81 1.32 21.52
CA ARG A 77 4.16 1.63 22.03
C ARG A 77 4.18 1.38 23.53
N THR A 78 4.93 0.38 23.96
CA THR A 78 5.22 0.20 25.37
C THR A 78 6.34 1.15 25.82
N PRO A 79 6.22 1.79 26.98
CA PRO A 79 7.24 2.72 27.48
C PRO A 79 8.59 2.05 27.74
N LEU A 80 8.55 0.76 28.08
CA LEU A 80 9.73 -0.04 28.40
C LEU A 80 10.07 -1.00 27.25
N PRO A 81 11.36 -1.12 26.85
CA PRO A 81 11.80 -2.00 25.77
C PRO A 81 11.92 -3.47 26.21
N ILE A 82 10.86 -4.04 26.79
CA ILE A 82 10.85 -5.39 27.39
C ILE A 82 11.28 -6.46 26.37
N GLY A 83 10.83 -6.34 25.10
CA GLY A 83 11.22 -7.28 24.06
C GLY A 83 12.72 -7.31 23.78
N LEU A 84 13.38 -6.14 23.80
CA LEU A 84 14.83 -6.04 23.66
C LEU A 84 15.58 -6.51 24.90
N TRP A 85 15.03 -6.26 26.10
CA TRP A 85 15.60 -6.82 27.32
C TRP A 85 15.51 -8.34 27.34
N ALA A 86 14.37 -8.90 26.99
CA ALA A 86 14.20 -10.34 26.83
C ALA A 86 15.21 -10.91 25.82
N TYR A 87 15.41 -10.25 24.68
CA TYR A 87 16.39 -10.65 23.69
C TYR A 87 17.83 -10.63 24.24
N ASN A 88 18.19 -9.61 25.00
CA ASN A 88 19.56 -9.46 25.54
C ASN A 88 19.88 -10.36 26.75
N TYR A 89 18.89 -10.64 27.60
CA TYR A 89 19.12 -11.31 28.91
C TYR A 89 18.55 -12.70 28.99
N LEU A 90 17.47 -13.06 28.28
CA LEU A 90 16.84 -14.35 28.33
C LEU A 90 17.37 -15.34 27.29
N TYR A 91 18.17 -14.89 26.35
CA TYR A 91 18.75 -15.80 25.37
C TYR A 91 19.54 -16.94 26.06
N THR A 92 19.33 -18.15 25.59
CA THR A 92 20.07 -19.31 26.02
C THR A 92 20.44 -20.17 24.82
N PRO A 93 21.70 -20.65 24.73
CA PRO A 93 22.14 -21.57 23.67
C PRO A 93 21.37 -22.90 23.75
N ARG A 94 21.03 -23.33 24.96
CA ARG A 94 20.20 -24.53 25.21
C ARG A 94 18.75 -24.17 24.90
N GLN A 95 18.24 -24.59 23.78
CA GLN A 95 16.85 -24.35 23.33
C GLN A 95 15.81 -25.14 24.13
N LYS A 96 15.97 -25.25 25.46
CA LYS A 96 15.12 -26.00 26.39
C LYS A 96 14.94 -25.26 27.71
N GLY A 97 13.83 -25.55 28.41
CA GLY A 97 13.52 -25.01 29.73
C GLY A 97 12.73 -23.72 29.75
N PHE A 98 12.33 -23.30 30.96
CA PHE A 98 11.47 -22.12 31.21
C PHE A 98 12.07 -20.83 30.68
N LYS A 99 13.39 -20.63 30.78
CA LYS A 99 14.09 -19.44 30.25
C LYS A 99 13.98 -19.34 28.74
N TYR A 100 14.10 -20.48 28.03
CA TYR A 100 13.92 -20.49 26.55
C TYR A 100 12.46 -20.24 26.16
N TRP A 101 11.50 -20.80 26.89
CA TRP A 101 10.09 -20.53 26.66
C TRP A 101 9.77 -19.04 26.81
N LEU A 102 10.27 -18.41 27.91
CA LEU A 102 10.10 -16.97 28.13
C LEU A 102 10.78 -16.13 27.05
N PHE A 103 11.98 -16.53 26.62
CA PHE A 103 12.68 -15.91 25.49
C PHE A 103 11.82 -15.96 24.22
N LYS A 104 11.33 -17.13 23.84
CA LYS A 104 10.49 -17.32 22.65
C LYS A 104 9.21 -16.47 22.69
N ARG A 105 8.65 -16.26 23.87
CA ARG A 105 7.41 -15.50 24.05
C ARG A 105 7.61 -13.98 24.05
N LEU A 106 8.67 -13.49 24.65
CA LEU A 106 8.88 -12.06 24.92
C LEU A 106 9.97 -11.41 24.07
N ALA A 107 10.99 -12.18 23.63
CA ALA A 107 12.11 -11.59 22.93
C ALA A 107 11.71 -11.05 21.55
N LYS A 108 12.15 -9.84 21.25
CA LYS A 108 12.04 -9.20 19.94
C LYS A 108 13.41 -8.89 19.41
N GLN A 109 13.65 -9.24 18.16
CA GLN A 109 14.93 -8.92 17.51
C GLN A 109 15.12 -7.41 17.41
N PRO A 110 16.34 -6.91 17.62
CA PRO A 110 16.63 -5.50 17.46
C PRO A 110 16.45 -5.06 16.00
N VAL A 111 15.79 -3.93 15.80
CA VAL A 111 15.75 -3.28 14.50
C VAL A 111 16.98 -2.39 14.38
N LEU A 112 17.81 -2.67 13.39
CA LEU A 112 19.06 -1.96 13.16
C LEU A 112 18.86 -0.85 12.11
N ILE A 113 19.67 0.20 12.17
CA ILE A 113 19.70 1.26 11.15
C ILE A 113 19.98 0.68 9.75
N SER A 114 20.87 -0.30 9.67
CA SER A 114 21.18 -1.01 8.41
C SER A 114 19.96 -1.71 7.79
N LYS A 115 19.04 -2.22 8.60
CA LYS A 115 17.77 -2.83 8.14
C LYS A 115 16.70 -1.78 7.79
N VAL A 116 16.69 -0.66 8.49
CA VAL A 116 15.76 0.45 8.21
C VAL A 116 16.08 1.13 6.88
N GLN A 117 17.37 1.20 6.53
CA GLN A 117 17.86 1.84 5.30
C GLN A 117 17.26 3.24 5.08
N PRO A 118 17.56 4.24 5.92
CA PRO A 118 16.93 5.57 5.85
C PRO A 118 17.06 6.21 4.47
N ARG A 119 18.24 6.09 3.85
CA ARG A 119 18.54 6.63 2.51
C ARG A 119 17.68 6.00 1.39
N LEU A 120 17.35 4.71 1.49
CA LEU A 120 16.43 4.10 0.54
C LEU A 120 15.01 4.62 0.73
N ARG A 121 14.61 4.86 1.98
CA ARG A 121 13.29 5.40 2.32
C ARG A 121 13.09 6.83 1.85
N THR A 122 14.14 7.66 1.88
CA THR A 122 14.06 9.00 1.28
C THR A 122 13.81 8.94 -0.21
N LYS A 123 14.46 8.02 -0.94
CA LYS A 123 14.18 7.81 -2.37
C LYS A 123 12.73 7.36 -2.64
N VAL A 124 12.22 6.46 -1.79
CA VAL A 124 10.81 6.05 -1.89
C VAL A 124 9.87 7.24 -1.62
N ALA A 125 10.21 8.09 -0.65
CA ALA A 125 9.44 9.29 -0.35
C ALA A 125 9.46 10.31 -1.51
N GLU A 126 10.59 10.50 -2.17
CA GLU A 126 10.71 11.30 -3.41
C GLU A 126 9.80 10.75 -4.50
N GLN A 127 9.86 9.44 -4.75
CA GLN A 127 8.98 8.78 -5.73
C GLN A 127 7.49 8.95 -5.40
N VAL A 128 7.13 8.90 -4.12
CA VAL A 128 5.74 9.17 -3.70
C VAL A 128 5.35 10.62 -4.01
N LEU A 129 6.22 11.59 -3.76
CA LEU A 129 5.97 12.99 -4.09
C LEU A 129 5.79 13.20 -5.61
N GLU A 130 6.62 12.56 -6.42
CA GLU A 130 6.48 12.57 -7.89
C GLU A 130 5.15 11.97 -8.34
N ASN A 131 4.69 10.87 -7.71
CA ASN A 131 3.39 10.27 -8.01
C ASN A 131 2.21 11.22 -7.75
N TYR A 132 2.39 12.18 -6.84
CA TYR A 132 1.44 13.25 -6.58
C TYR A 132 1.72 14.55 -7.35
N GLY A 133 2.67 14.52 -8.30
CA GLY A 133 2.98 15.65 -9.19
C GLY A 133 3.93 16.69 -8.59
N TYR A 134 4.56 16.41 -7.47
CA TYR A 134 5.58 17.29 -6.87
C TYR A 134 6.98 16.93 -7.39
N PHE A 135 7.16 17.00 -8.71
CA PHE A 135 8.44 16.70 -9.36
C PHE A 135 9.55 17.65 -8.93
N GLY A 136 10.76 17.13 -8.76
CA GLY A 136 11.89 17.92 -8.27
C GLY A 136 11.91 18.11 -6.75
N SER A 137 10.95 17.55 -6.02
CA SER A 137 11.03 17.46 -4.57
C SER A 137 12.20 16.57 -4.15
N HIS A 138 12.79 16.85 -3.00
CA HIS A 138 13.91 16.08 -2.48
C HIS A 138 13.71 15.69 -1.03
N ALA A 139 14.29 14.57 -0.65
CA ALA A 139 14.24 14.06 0.71
C ALA A 139 15.65 13.75 1.22
N ALA A 140 15.95 14.19 2.43
CA ALA A 140 17.21 13.92 3.09
C ALA A 140 16.99 13.24 4.43
N ASP A 141 17.93 12.39 4.82
CA ASP A 141 17.97 11.77 6.13
C ASP A 141 19.21 12.18 6.91
N SER A 142 19.08 12.25 8.22
CA SER A 142 20.21 12.40 9.13
C SER A 142 20.04 11.51 10.35
N LEU A 143 21.15 10.99 10.85
CA LEU A 143 21.20 10.09 11.99
C LEU A 143 21.61 10.83 13.24
N LEU A 144 20.78 10.78 14.27
CA LEU A 144 21.06 11.37 15.58
C LEU A 144 21.48 10.26 16.55
N TYR A 145 22.76 10.15 16.72
CA TYR A 145 23.38 9.13 17.56
C TYR A 145 23.26 9.47 19.05
N ARG A 146 23.10 8.41 19.86
CA ARG A 146 23.05 8.44 21.32
C ARG A 146 23.79 7.25 21.91
N LYS A 147 24.17 7.36 23.21
CA LYS A 147 24.88 6.30 23.96
C LYS A 147 26.12 5.82 23.20
N HIS A 148 27.07 6.70 23.01
CA HIS A 148 28.37 6.40 22.36
C HIS A 148 28.21 5.74 20.98
N GLY A 149 27.25 6.24 20.17
CA GLY A 149 27.06 5.75 18.80
C GLY A 149 26.22 4.48 18.66
N ARG A 150 25.89 3.78 19.75
CA ARG A 150 25.19 2.47 19.71
C ARG A 150 23.68 2.54 19.46
N LYS A 151 23.09 3.74 19.52
CA LYS A 151 21.67 3.99 19.24
C LYS A 151 21.53 5.18 18.34
N ALA A 152 20.58 5.14 17.41
CA ALA A 152 20.28 6.30 16.59
C ALA A 152 18.77 6.48 16.40
N LYS A 153 18.37 7.74 16.22
CA LYS A 153 17.07 8.15 15.67
C LYS A 153 17.29 8.72 14.29
N VAL A 154 16.31 8.54 13.43
CA VAL A 154 16.34 9.16 12.10
C VAL A 154 15.56 10.47 12.15
N TYR A 155 16.11 11.48 11.51
CA TYR A 155 15.47 12.74 11.23
C TYR A 155 15.36 12.86 9.71
N TYR A 156 14.15 13.14 9.21
CA TYR A 156 13.92 13.34 7.78
C TYR A 156 13.56 14.77 7.48
N THR A 157 14.11 15.31 6.40
CA THR A 157 13.75 16.62 5.83
C THR A 157 13.24 16.40 4.42
N LEU A 158 12.08 16.96 4.11
CA LEU A 158 11.43 16.88 2.80
C LEU A 158 11.29 18.30 2.25
N GLY A 159 12.03 18.62 1.20
CA GLY A 159 11.83 19.83 0.41
C GLY A 159 10.76 19.57 -0.66
N ILE A 160 9.67 20.33 -0.64
CA ILE A 160 8.53 20.11 -1.53
C ILE A 160 8.54 21.16 -2.62
N ALA A 161 8.77 20.72 -3.85
CA ALA A 161 8.68 21.55 -5.05
C ALA A 161 7.21 21.85 -5.42
N PRO A 162 6.95 22.88 -6.21
CA PRO A 162 5.61 23.20 -6.68
C PRO A 162 5.01 22.07 -7.54
N PRO A 163 3.70 21.82 -7.42
CA PRO A 163 3.03 20.75 -8.16
C PRO A 163 2.92 21.05 -9.65
N TRP A 164 2.91 19.99 -10.45
CA TRP A 164 2.67 20.03 -11.87
C TRP A 164 1.20 19.78 -12.19
N HIS A 165 0.69 20.37 -13.30
CA HIS A 165 -0.71 20.32 -13.69
C HIS A 165 -0.86 19.85 -15.14
N TYR A 166 -1.98 19.20 -15.43
CA TYR A 166 -2.31 18.83 -16.80
C TYR A 166 -2.63 20.07 -17.63
N SER A 167 -1.88 20.33 -18.70
CA SER A 167 -2.17 21.40 -19.66
C SER A 167 -3.07 20.90 -20.80
N LYS A 168 -2.84 19.65 -21.25
CA LYS A 168 -3.61 19.01 -22.31
C LYS A 168 -3.83 17.54 -21.98
N ILE A 169 -5.02 17.04 -22.35
CA ILE A 169 -5.36 15.62 -22.25
C ILE A 169 -5.92 15.19 -23.60
N ALA A 170 -5.16 14.35 -24.31
CA ALA A 170 -5.55 13.78 -25.59
C ALA A 170 -5.92 12.30 -25.44
N TYR A 171 -6.98 11.89 -26.12
CA TYR A 171 -7.42 10.49 -26.18
C TYR A 171 -7.01 9.89 -27.53
N PRO A 172 -6.88 8.54 -27.61
CA PRO A 172 -6.48 7.89 -28.84
C PRO A 172 -7.51 8.12 -29.94
N GLU A 173 -7.01 8.30 -31.14
CA GLU A 173 -7.82 8.18 -32.34
C GLU A 173 -8.05 6.71 -32.61
N VAL A 174 -9.29 6.30 -32.78
CA VAL A 174 -9.70 4.91 -33.04
C VAL A 174 -10.61 4.88 -34.24
N ASP A 175 -10.60 3.74 -34.93
CA ASP A 175 -11.43 3.53 -36.10
C ASP A 175 -12.92 3.76 -35.86
N SER A 176 -13.66 4.12 -36.89
CA SER A 176 -15.04 4.63 -36.89
C SER A 176 -16.07 3.86 -36.04
N GLY A 177 -15.82 2.61 -35.68
CA GLY A 177 -16.69 1.82 -34.81
C GLY A 177 -16.59 2.14 -33.32
N MET A 178 -15.50 2.80 -32.90
CA MET A 178 -15.25 3.18 -31.48
C MET A 178 -15.37 4.68 -31.22
N GLU A 179 -15.57 5.51 -32.23
CA GLU A 179 -15.55 6.98 -32.12
C GLU A 179 -16.62 7.50 -31.14
N HIS A 180 -17.87 7.05 -31.27
CA HIS A 180 -18.93 7.40 -30.32
C HIS A 180 -18.64 6.94 -28.88
N LEU A 181 -17.85 5.88 -28.74
CA LEU A 181 -17.43 5.39 -27.44
C LEU A 181 -16.38 6.32 -26.82
N MET A 182 -15.48 6.85 -27.63
CA MET A 182 -14.45 7.79 -27.17
C MET A 182 -15.05 9.11 -26.67
N ASP A 183 -16.10 9.63 -27.29
CA ASP A 183 -16.81 10.81 -26.80
C ASP A 183 -17.45 10.57 -25.42
N SER A 184 -18.05 9.42 -25.24
CA SER A 184 -18.59 9.00 -23.93
C SER A 184 -17.47 8.84 -22.88
N LEU A 185 -16.28 8.36 -23.28
CA LEU A 185 -15.13 8.23 -22.40
C LEU A 185 -14.58 9.59 -21.98
N ARG A 186 -14.49 10.56 -22.90
CA ARG A 186 -14.06 11.93 -22.63
C ARG A 186 -15.00 12.64 -21.67
N ALA A 187 -16.30 12.57 -21.91
CA ALA A 187 -17.33 13.24 -21.11
C ALA A 187 -17.34 12.80 -19.63
N THR A 188 -16.97 11.57 -19.36
CA THR A 188 -16.96 10.98 -17.99
C THR A 188 -15.56 10.83 -17.40
N SER A 189 -14.53 11.46 -18.00
CA SER A 189 -13.15 11.36 -17.55
C SER A 189 -12.95 11.83 -16.11
N LEU A 190 -12.10 11.12 -15.37
CA LEU A 190 -11.61 11.53 -14.05
C LEU A 190 -10.49 12.57 -14.17
N LEU A 191 -9.85 12.66 -15.34
CA LEU A 191 -8.76 13.60 -15.61
C LEU A 191 -9.33 14.92 -16.13
N ARG A 192 -8.80 16.03 -15.62
CA ARG A 192 -9.23 17.37 -16.03
C ARG A 192 -8.03 18.26 -16.32
N VAL A 193 -8.08 19.02 -17.38
CA VAL A 193 -7.09 20.07 -17.69
C VAL A 193 -7.07 21.07 -16.52
N GLY A 194 -5.89 21.50 -16.13
CA GLY A 194 -5.66 22.35 -14.96
C GLY A 194 -5.61 21.63 -13.62
N ALA A 195 -6.02 20.35 -13.53
CA ALA A 195 -5.88 19.58 -12.31
C ALA A 195 -4.42 19.19 -12.07
N GLN A 196 -4.04 19.01 -10.80
CA GLN A 196 -2.72 18.55 -10.42
C GLN A 196 -2.47 17.12 -10.93
N TYR A 197 -1.26 16.88 -11.41
CA TYR A 197 -0.82 15.54 -11.80
C TYR A 197 -0.92 14.56 -10.62
N ASN A 198 -1.50 13.40 -10.89
CA ASN A 198 -1.63 12.34 -9.89
C ASN A 198 -1.66 10.96 -10.56
N MET A 199 -0.71 10.09 -10.21
CA MET A 199 -0.57 8.75 -10.76
C MET A 199 -1.74 7.83 -10.41
N ASP A 200 -2.33 8.00 -9.22
CA ASP A 200 -3.51 7.22 -8.81
C ASP A 200 -4.71 7.55 -9.70
N SER A 201 -4.89 8.83 -10.04
CA SER A 201 -5.94 9.27 -10.96
C SER A 201 -5.76 8.66 -12.35
N LEU A 202 -4.54 8.58 -12.85
CA LEU A 202 -4.22 7.91 -14.11
C LEU A 202 -4.55 6.42 -14.07
N THR A 203 -4.23 5.77 -12.96
CA THR A 203 -4.53 4.35 -12.75
C THR A 203 -6.04 4.10 -12.67
N LEU A 204 -6.76 4.93 -11.95
CA LEU A 204 -8.23 4.85 -11.84
C LEU A 204 -8.90 5.10 -13.18
N GLU A 205 -8.41 6.05 -13.96
CA GLU A 205 -8.93 6.35 -15.29
C GLU A 205 -8.76 5.16 -16.25
N ARG A 206 -7.60 4.50 -16.28
CA ARG A 206 -7.41 3.27 -17.08
C ARG A 206 -8.41 2.17 -16.68
N LYS A 207 -8.63 1.99 -15.37
CA LYS A 207 -9.61 1.02 -14.87
C LYS A 207 -11.03 1.39 -15.30
N ARG A 208 -11.40 2.67 -15.19
CA ARG A 208 -12.70 3.20 -15.61
C ARG A 208 -12.95 2.94 -17.10
N ILE A 209 -11.97 3.31 -17.94
CA ILE A 209 -12.05 3.10 -19.39
C ILE A 209 -12.21 1.62 -19.71
N SER A 210 -11.38 0.76 -19.12
CA SER A 210 -11.49 -0.68 -19.31
C SER A 210 -12.87 -1.23 -18.91
N GLN A 211 -13.42 -0.76 -17.81
CA GLN A 211 -14.75 -1.18 -17.36
C GLN A 211 -15.86 -0.72 -18.33
N LEU A 212 -15.79 0.52 -18.82
CA LEU A 212 -16.75 1.04 -19.80
C LEU A 212 -16.69 0.24 -21.11
N LEU A 213 -15.49 -0.07 -21.60
CA LEU A 213 -15.29 -0.88 -22.80
C LEU A 213 -15.86 -2.30 -22.60
N ARG A 214 -15.58 -2.93 -21.47
CA ARG A 214 -16.14 -4.27 -21.15
C ARG A 214 -17.67 -4.25 -21.07
N ASN A 215 -18.27 -3.22 -20.51
CA ASN A 215 -19.73 -3.06 -20.46
C ASN A 215 -20.36 -2.87 -21.86
N ARG A 216 -19.55 -2.48 -22.85
CA ARG A 216 -19.96 -2.34 -24.26
C ARG A 216 -19.62 -3.57 -25.11
N GLY A 217 -19.18 -4.64 -24.47
CA GLY A 217 -18.92 -5.93 -25.13
C GLY A 217 -17.45 -6.24 -25.39
N TYR A 218 -16.52 -5.33 -25.15
CA TYR A 218 -15.08 -5.60 -25.30
C TYR A 218 -14.56 -6.42 -24.11
N TYR A 219 -15.06 -7.64 -23.99
CA TYR A 219 -14.93 -8.50 -22.82
C TYR A 219 -13.48 -8.74 -22.41
N TYR A 220 -12.58 -8.92 -23.38
CA TYR A 220 -11.17 -9.20 -23.14
C TYR A 220 -10.32 -7.94 -22.96
N PHE A 221 -10.90 -6.75 -22.99
CA PHE A 221 -10.16 -5.51 -22.80
C PHE A 221 -9.68 -5.37 -21.35
N ARG A 222 -8.41 -4.95 -21.18
CA ARG A 222 -7.74 -4.81 -19.86
C ARG A 222 -7.16 -3.40 -19.70
N PRO A 223 -7.05 -2.88 -18.45
CA PRO A 223 -6.43 -1.57 -18.18
C PRO A 223 -4.98 -1.48 -18.67
N GLU A 224 -4.25 -2.61 -18.68
CA GLU A 224 -2.84 -2.68 -19.08
C GLU A 224 -2.62 -2.46 -20.58
N TYR A 225 -3.69 -2.50 -21.38
CA TYR A 225 -3.67 -2.18 -22.81
C TYR A 225 -3.63 -0.68 -23.12
N LEU A 226 -3.89 0.12 -22.10
CA LEU A 226 -3.78 1.57 -22.16
C LEU A 226 -2.43 2.02 -21.61
N GLU A 227 -1.82 2.99 -22.26
CA GLU A 227 -0.62 3.67 -21.79
C GLU A 227 -0.81 5.19 -21.85
N TYR A 228 -0.09 5.88 -20.96
CA TYR A 228 -0.02 7.33 -20.99
C TYR A 228 1.36 7.76 -21.47
N LEU A 229 1.39 8.63 -22.45
CA LEU A 229 2.57 9.37 -22.84
C LEU A 229 2.45 10.77 -22.25
N ALA A 230 3.43 11.17 -21.46
CA ALA A 230 3.50 12.47 -20.80
C ALA A 230 4.61 13.31 -21.45
N ASP A 231 4.27 14.46 -21.97
CA ASP A 231 5.22 15.47 -22.44
C ASP A 231 5.29 16.59 -21.39
N THR A 232 6.50 16.82 -20.90
CA THR A 232 6.80 17.83 -19.88
C THR A 232 7.51 19.05 -20.45
N THR A 233 7.65 19.13 -21.76
CA THR A 233 8.38 20.21 -22.45
C THR A 233 7.46 21.36 -22.89
N SER A 234 6.15 21.17 -22.84
CA SER A 234 5.14 22.12 -23.35
C SER A 234 5.00 23.40 -22.51
N GLY A 235 5.50 23.43 -21.28
CA GLY A 235 5.45 24.59 -20.42
C GLY A 235 6.00 24.37 -19.02
N LEU A 236 6.17 25.47 -18.27
CA LEU A 236 6.69 25.40 -16.92
C LEU A 236 5.66 24.71 -15.99
N ARG A 237 6.05 23.56 -15.42
CA ARG A 237 5.22 22.74 -14.51
C ARG A 237 3.91 22.27 -15.14
N GLN A 238 3.94 22.03 -16.44
CA GLN A 238 2.83 21.54 -17.21
C GLN A 238 3.11 20.15 -17.77
N VAL A 239 2.06 19.35 -17.89
CA VAL A 239 2.12 18.00 -18.45
C VAL A 239 1.06 17.89 -19.53
N ASP A 240 1.48 17.69 -20.78
CA ASP A 240 0.60 17.27 -21.87
C ASP A 240 0.49 15.75 -21.82
N LEU A 241 -0.70 15.27 -21.56
CA LEU A 241 -0.98 13.86 -21.43
C LEU A 241 -1.68 13.31 -22.67
N ARG A 242 -1.13 12.26 -23.26
CA ARG A 242 -1.78 11.50 -24.33
C ARG A 242 -2.04 10.09 -23.88
N LEU A 243 -3.29 9.69 -23.91
CA LEU A 243 -3.70 8.30 -23.71
C LEU A 243 -3.60 7.57 -25.05
N ASN A 244 -2.90 6.46 -25.10
CA ASN A 244 -2.76 5.61 -26.28
C ASN A 244 -3.12 4.16 -25.98
N LEU A 245 -3.47 3.43 -27.03
CA LEU A 245 -3.46 1.97 -27.00
C LEU A 245 -2.03 1.48 -27.21
N LYS A 246 -1.60 0.51 -26.42
CA LYS A 246 -0.30 -0.12 -26.63
C LYS A 246 -0.25 -0.80 -28.01
N PRO A 247 0.92 -0.85 -28.65
CA PRO A 247 1.08 -1.61 -29.89
C PRO A 247 0.91 -3.12 -29.63
N ASN A 248 0.56 -3.88 -30.67
CA ASN A 248 0.45 -5.33 -30.67
C ASN A 248 -0.58 -5.91 -29.67
N LEU A 249 -1.73 -5.26 -29.53
CA LEU A 249 -2.82 -5.82 -28.72
C LEU A 249 -3.41 -7.07 -29.38
N PRO A 250 -3.87 -8.05 -28.59
CA PRO A 250 -4.59 -9.19 -29.12
C PRO A 250 -5.87 -8.72 -29.83
N GLU A 251 -6.11 -9.19 -31.05
CA GLU A 251 -7.33 -8.81 -31.81
C GLU A 251 -8.63 -9.07 -31.01
N VAL A 252 -8.66 -10.12 -30.20
CA VAL A 252 -9.81 -10.45 -29.36
C VAL A 252 -10.15 -9.34 -28.36
N ALA A 253 -9.18 -8.53 -27.97
CA ALA A 253 -9.40 -7.40 -27.05
C ALA A 253 -10.09 -6.20 -27.73
N LEU A 254 -9.97 -6.09 -29.05
CA LEU A 254 -10.52 -5.01 -29.87
C LEU A 254 -11.86 -5.38 -30.53
N LYS A 255 -12.35 -6.60 -30.33
CA LYS A 255 -13.62 -7.09 -30.90
C LYS A 255 -14.72 -7.09 -29.82
N PRO A 256 -15.91 -6.54 -30.11
CA PRO A 256 -17.02 -6.64 -29.18
C PRO A 256 -17.66 -8.02 -29.23
N TYR A 257 -18.00 -8.54 -28.06
CA TYR A 257 -18.66 -9.81 -27.84
C TYR A 257 -20.06 -9.62 -27.30
N ARG A 258 -20.96 -10.50 -27.64
CA ARG A 258 -22.31 -10.58 -27.07
C ARG A 258 -22.51 -11.96 -26.45
N VAL A 259 -23.24 -11.99 -25.35
CA VAL A 259 -23.65 -13.26 -24.75
C VAL A 259 -24.55 -14.00 -25.72
N GLY A 260 -24.16 -15.21 -26.09
CA GLY A 260 -24.95 -16.12 -26.93
C GLY A 260 -25.94 -16.92 -26.12
N GLY A 261 -25.93 -18.24 -26.27
CA GLY A 261 -26.75 -19.13 -25.45
C GLY A 261 -26.18 -19.32 -24.06
N ILE A 262 -27.04 -19.26 -23.04
CA ILE A 262 -26.67 -19.52 -21.64
C ILE A 262 -27.20 -20.92 -21.28
N THR A 263 -26.32 -21.81 -20.82
CA THR A 263 -26.71 -23.11 -20.30
C THR A 263 -26.23 -23.25 -18.85
N VAL A 264 -27.19 -23.37 -17.93
CA VAL A 264 -26.93 -23.59 -16.52
C VAL A 264 -27.06 -25.07 -16.21
N ARG A 265 -25.97 -25.72 -15.80
CA ARG A 265 -25.99 -27.13 -15.39
C ARG A 265 -25.93 -27.20 -13.86
N LEU A 266 -26.96 -27.79 -13.26
CA LEU A 266 -27.01 -28.06 -11.84
C LEU A 266 -26.66 -29.56 -11.63
N THR A 267 -25.43 -29.81 -11.20
CA THR A 267 -24.94 -31.19 -10.98
C THR A 267 -24.89 -31.49 -9.48
N ASN A 268 -25.32 -32.69 -9.10
CA ASN A 268 -25.10 -33.25 -7.77
C ASN A 268 -23.86 -34.14 -7.77
N ILE A 269 -23.34 -34.46 -6.58
CA ILE A 269 -22.17 -35.32 -6.37
C ILE A 269 -22.39 -36.73 -6.97
N LYS A 270 -23.65 -37.21 -7.03
CA LYS A 270 -23.99 -38.50 -7.61
C LYS A 270 -24.69 -38.29 -8.96
N PRO A 271 -24.26 -39.01 -10.04
CA PRO A 271 -24.93 -38.96 -11.31
C PRO A 271 -26.36 -39.51 -11.20
N GLY A 272 -27.30 -38.87 -11.88
CA GLY A 272 -28.71 -39.22 -11.89
C GLY A 272 -29.41 -38.70 -13.14
N PRO A 273 -30.68 -39.07 -13.37
CA PRO A 273 -31.43 -38.62 -14.55
C PRO A 273 -31.56 -37.09 -14.54
N THR A 274 -31.35 -36.47 -15.69
CA THR A 274 -31.43 -35.02 -15.89
C THR A 274 -32.70 -34.63 -16.59
N ASP A 275 -33.17 -33.42 -16.28
CA ASP A 275 -34.25 -32.72 -16.93
C ASP A 275 -33.80 -31.39 -17.50
N THR A 276 -34.39 -30.96 -18.60
CA THR A 276 -34.04 -29.71 -19.27
C THR A 276 -35.19 -28.76 -19.27
N LEU A 277 -34.99 -27.60 -18.63
CA LEU A 277 -35.94 -26.51 -18.60
C LEU A 277 -35.43 -25.34 -19.46
N ARG A 278 -36.23 -24.92 -20.42
CA ARG A 278 -35.95 -23.72 -21.23
C ARG A 278 -36.57 -22.50 -20.58
N LEU A 279 -35.75 -21.54 -20.19
CA LEU A 279 -36.12 -20.21 -19.76
C LEU A 279 -35.97 -19.23 -20.92
N ARG A 280 -36.50 -18.01 -20.77
CA ARG A 280 -36.48 -16.98 -21.82
C ARG A 280 -35.03 -16.70 -22.33
N ASN A 281 -34.06 -16.67 -21.42
CA ASN A 281 -32.66 -16.30 -21.71
C ASN A 281 -31.67 -17.42 -21.43
N ALA A 282 -32.10 -18.57 -20.94
CA ALA A 282 -31.17 -19.65 -20.57
C ALA A 282 -31.83 -21.04 -20.66
N THR A 283 -31.01 -22.05 -20.90
CA THR A 283 -31.38 -23.45 -20.77
C THR A 283 -30.83 -23.99 -19.45
N VAL A 284 -31.70 -24.58 -18.61
CA VAL A 284 -31.28 -25.18 -17.35
C VAL A 284 -31.34 -26.69 -17.45
N ILE A 285 -30.23 -27.35 -17.20
CA ILE A 285 -30.11 -28.81 -17.13
C ILE A 285 -29.89 -29.17 -15.65
N ALA A 286 -30.84 -29.86 -15.05
CA ALA A 286 -30.77 -30.23 -13.64
C ALA A 286 -31.10 -31.71 -13.41
N GLN A 287 -30.59 -32.30 -12.34
CA GLN A 287 -30.98 -33.65 -11.93
C GLN A 287 -32.35 -33.66 -11.25
N LYS A 288 -33.12 -34.72 -11.51
CA LYS A 288 -34.42 -34.92 -10.87
C LYS A 288 -34.27 -35.46 -9.43
N PRO A 289 -35.12 -34.99 -8.47
CA PRO A 289 -36.05 -33.86 -8.56
C PRO A 289 -35.31 -32.51 -8.49
N MET A 290 -35.73 -31.52 -9.31
CA MET A 290 -35.15 -30.18 -9.27
C MET A 290 -35.53 -29.49 -7.95
N LYS A 291 -34.51 -29.28 -7.09
CA LYS A 291 -34.69 -28.66 -5.75
C LYS A 291 -34.74 -27.12 -5.79
N ILE A 292 -34.36 -26.51 -6.90
CA ILE A 292 -34.31 -25.06 -7.06
C ILE A 292 -35.50 -24.62 -7.91
N ARG A 293 -36.25 -23.62 -7.44
CA ARG A 293 -37.36 -23.03 -8.20
C ARG A 293 -36.78 -22.34 -9.45
N PRO A 294 -37.26 -22.65 -10.68
CA PRO A 294 -36.73 -22.07 -11.92
C PRO A 294 -36.77 -20.54 -11.95
N ARG A 295 -37.75 -19.95 -11.25
CA ARG A 295 -37.90 -18.48 -11.11
C ARG A 295 -36.68 -17.81 -10.47
N ILE A 296 -35.97 -18.49 -9.59
CA ILE A 296 -34.77 -17.93 -8.94
C ILE A 296 -33.63 -17.82 -9.98
N LEU A 297 -33.52 -18.77 -10.91
CA LEU A 297 -32.49 -18.75 -11.96
C LEU A 297 -32.76 -17.67 -13.02
N SER A 298 -33.99 -17.26 -13.22
CA SER A 298 -34.34 -16.16 -14.12
C SER A 298 -34.02 -14.76 -13.54
N LEU A 299 -33.75 -14.66 -12.22
CA LEU A 299 -33.36 -13.44 -11.52
C LEU A 299 -31.83 -13.24 -11.45
N ILE A 300 -31.05 -14.23 -11.88
CA ILE A 300 -29.60 -14.08 -12.00
C ILE A 300 -29.35 -13.13 -13.17
N HIS A 301 -29.01 -11.90 -12.87
CA HIS A 301 -28.51 -10.96 -13.85
C HIS A 301 -27.10 -11.38 -14.24
N ILE A 302 -26.99 -11.94 -15.46
CA ILE A 302 -25.71 -12.29 -16.10
C ILE A 302 -25.34 -11.15 -17.04
#